data_6ccac250762ad8f0fcf092da9cddf848
#
_entry.id   6ccac250762ad8f0fcf092da9cddf848
#
_cell.length_a   1.000
_cell.length_b   1.000
_cell.length_c   1.000
_cell.angle_alpha   90.00
_cell.angle_beta   90.00
_cell.angle_gamma   90.00
#
_symmetry.space_group_name_H-M   'P 1'
#
loop_
_entity.id
_entity.type
_entity.pdbx_description
1 polymer ?
#
loop_
_entity_poly.entity_id
_entity_poly.type
_entity_poly.pdbx_seq_one_letter_code
_entity_poly.pdbx_strand_id
1 'polypeptide(L)'
;MRSFAVALGALLYVSCDKRDNPISPEPEPVDPMIEEITYEDVTAMVAVDKWGQAGFTGSWAAPEVDTKDGRHSGMAEVYGEGDAVINATGVLLQQTIEGLQPGKYTVDLYANAMYTPDRGFNSDMEDNAEDVAYLFANDKKIFIVAKRAATTTKNPVYSFEAEVGEDGILVLGLGKEKGGTNWHNIQIKELALQVVNTRPMSEAYAELQPEIDALSGKAMPADVKTLLELTLAEPKSEENLEALKLALKAAREGALTYDEVKVTLDAMKALVESTNVYSETALNEYYTKYVEKFEAGTLEEADVNALQNPDKVTGWHDAISCDEFLLSVWDTNPNFQDAPYYINTWSTEGDNDGSNFHVPFFEYWTQDTNSLGERTLTATMTGIAAGNYEVTAWVRVRAKNGYEAPAYGISLQANDGEAVNVAAGTQIGTSQFYLDTFTAKGTVGADGVLKIKFIVAADNNISWLSFKNVKFEKK
;
A
#
# COMPACT_ATOMS: atom_id res chain seq x y z
N MET A 1 -0.18 33.08 8.47
CA MET A 1 -0.29 34.40 7.82
C MET A 1 0.96 35.21 8.11
N ARG A 2 1.87 35.26 7.17
CA ARG A 2 2.87 36.35 7.05
C ARG A 2 3.24 36.42 5.57
N SER A 3 2.70 37.46 4.91
CA SER A 3 3.01 37.83 3.54
C SER A 3 4.42 38.38 3.47
N PHE A 4 5.21 37.90 2.52
CA PHE A 4 6.40 38.59 2.06
C PHE A 4 6.14 39.06 0.61
N ALA A 5 5.97 40.36 0.47
CA ALA A 5 5.98 41.05 -0.82
C ALA A 5 7.43 41.35 -1.16
N VAL A 6 7.91 40.84 -2.30
CA VAL A 6 9.18 41.28 -2.89
C VAL A 6 8.85 42.26 -4.00
N ALA A 7 9.29 43.51 -3.82
CA ALA A 7 9.15 44.59 -4.76
C ALA A 7 10.18 44.45 -5.88
N LEU A 8 9.72 44.37 -7.12
CA LEU A 8 10.52 44.42 -8.32
C LEU A 8 10.82 45.93 -8.63
N GLY A 9 12.05 46.35 -8.41
CA GLY A 9 12.53 47.66 -8.80
C GLY A 9 13.25 47.58 -10.14
N ALA A 10 12.60 47.99 -11.21
CA ALA A 10 13.24 48.18 -12.50
C ALA A 10 13.93 49.54 -12.54
N LEU A 11 15.23 49.55 -12.64
CA LEU A 11 15.99 50.77 -12.98
C LEU A 11 16.40 50.70 -14.46
N LEU A 12 15.71 51.45 -15.28
CA LEU A 12 16.12 51.75 -16.64
C LEU A 12 17.19 52.87 -16.59
N TYR A 13 18.43 52.52 -16.94
CA TYR A 13 19.42 53.49 -17.33
C TYR A 13 19.60 53.42 -18.86
N VAL A 14 19.11 54.44 -19.53
CA VAL A 14 19.48 54.73 -20.93
C VAL A 14 20.68 55.63 -20.91
N SER A 15 21.83 55.10 -21.31
CA SER A 15 23.00 55.91 -21.69
C SER A 15 23.33 55.63 -23.14
N CYS A 16 23.07 56.60 -24.00
CA CYS A 16 23.63 56.63 -25.35
C CYS A 16 25.08 57.10 -25.29
N ASP A 17 26.03 56.22 -25.58
CA ASP A 17 27.33 56.65 -26.09
C ASP A 17 27.75 55.70 -27.23
N LYS A 18 27.79 56.26 -28.44
CA LYS A 18 28.25 55.58 -29.64
C LYS A 18 29.77 55.59 -29.63
N ARG A 19 30.37 54.44 -29.38
CA ARG A 19 31.71 54.09 -29.87
C ARG A 19 31.68 52.69 -30.41
N ASP A 20 31.87 52.58 -31.72
CA ASP A 20 32.07 51.32 -32.42
C ASP A 20 33.42 50.71 -31.98
N ASN A 21 33.41 49.97 -30.89
CA ASN A 21 34.43 48.93 -30.60
C ASN A 21 33.84 47.60 -31.02
N PRO A 22 34.58 46.74 -31.74
CA PRO A 22 34.14 45.39 -31.97
C PRO A 22 33.95 44.71 -30.61
N ILE A 23 32.70 44.38 -30.29
CA ILE A 23 32.33 43.60 -29.12
C ILE A 23 33.10 42.29 -29.26
N SER A 24 34.14 42.12 -28.44
CA SER A 24 34.73 40.83 -28.25
C SER A 24 33.60 39.85 -27.85
N PRO A 25 33.47 38.71 -28.50
CA PRO A 25 32.43 37.76 -28.09
C PRO A 25 32.59 37.51 -26.60
N GLU A 26 31.51 37.66 -25.87
CA GLU A 26 31.46 37.33 -24.45
C GLU A 26 31.96 35.89 -24.32
N PRO A 27 32.95 35.59 -23.46
CA PRO A 27 33.43 34.21 -23.31
C PRO A 27 32.24 33.33 -23.00
N GLU A 28 32.08 32.24 -23.72
CA GLU A 28 31.05 31.23 -23.44
C GLU A 28 31.12 30.87 -21.94
N PRO A 29 30.00 30.81 -21.25
CA PRO A 29 29.99 30.43 -19.85
C PRO A 29 30.67 29.06 -19.69
N VAL A 30 31.74 29.05 -18.94
CA VAL A 30 32.47 27.79 -18.64
C VAL A 30 31.54 26.90 -17.85
N ASP A 31 31.28 25.70 -18.34
CA ASP A 31 30.50 24.69 -17.62
C ASP A 31 31.23 24.32 -16.30
N PRO A 32 30.64 24.52 -15.14
CA PRO A 32 31.28 24.21 -13.88
C PRO A 32 31.61 22.71 -13.78
N MET A 33 32.80 22.40 -13.25
CA MET A 33 33.17 21.02 -12.93
C MET A 33 32.64 20.71 -11.54
N ILE A 34 32.08 19.50 -11.40
CA ILE A 34 31.63 18.96 -10.10
C ILE A 34 32.52 17.77 -9.73
N GLU A 35 32.69 17.56 -8.42
CA GLU A 35 33.30 16.36 -7.89
C GLU A 35 32.24 15.27 -7.71
N GLU A 36 32.50 14.10 -8.23
CA GLU A 36 31.66 12.93 -8.05
C GLU A 36 32.44 11.85 -7.32
N ILE A 37 31.89 11.43 -6.19
CA ILE A 37 32.46 10.33 -5.43
C ILE A 37 31.87 9.04 -5.94
N THR A 38 32.71 8.17 -6.45
CA THR A 38 32.36 6.79 -6.79
C THR A 38 33.12 5.83 -5.88
N TYR A 39 32.67 4.59 -5.83
CA TYR A 39 33.28 3.58 -5.01
C TYR A 39 33.72 2.41 -5.89
N GLU A 40 35.02 2.09 -5.83
CA GLU A 40 35.58 0.92 -6.51
C GLU A 40 35.64 -0.24 -5.52
N ASP A 41 34.90 -1.31 -5.79
CA ASP A 41 34.90 -2.51 -4.96
C ASP A 41 36.24 -3.26 -5.10
N VAL A 42 36.96 -3.33 -4.00
CA VAL A 42 38.23 -4.04 -3.87
C VAL A 42 38.16 -5.21 -2.88
N THR A 43 36.98 -5.64 -2.52
CA THR A 43 36.73 -6.71 -1.55
C THR A 43 37.47 -8.00 -1.92
N ALA A 44 37.69 -8.25 -3.19
CA ALA A 44 38.45 -9.41 -3.66
C ALA A 44 39.93 -9.42 -3.23
N MET A 45 40.48 -8.28 -2.79
CA MET A 45 41.85 -8.21 -2.19
C MET A 45 41.89 -8.75 -0.75
N VAL A 46 40.74 -8.93 -0.12
CA VAL A 46 40.64 -9.47 1.24
C VAL A 46 40.63 -10.99 1.18
N ALA A 47 41.73 -11.61 1.63
CA ALA A 47 41.82 -13.07 1.66
C ALA A 47 41.19 -13.63 2.94
N VAL A 48 40.17 -14.50 2.79
CA VAL A 48 39.44 -15.10 3.91
C VAL A 48 40.36 -15.91 4.83
N ASP A 49 41.39 -16.54 4.31
CA ASP A 49 42.34 -17.37 5.05
C ASP A 49 43.49 -16.60 5.70
N LYS A 50 43.51 -15.27 5.58
CA LYS A 50 44.57 -14.41 6.12
C LYS A 50 44.24 -13.75 7.44
N TRP A 51 43.05 -14.00 7.97
CA TRP A 51 42.77 -13.57 9.32
C TRP A 51 43.71 -14.22 10.33
N GLY A 52 44.28 -13.42 11.18
CA GLY A 52 45.22 -13.85 12.18
C GLY A 52 44.86 -13.37 13.57
N GLN A 53 45.28 -14.11 14.55
CA GLN A 53 45.24 -13.70 15.97
C GLN A 53 46.32 -12.66 16.21
N ALA A 54 45.99 -11.56 16.90
CA ALA A 54 46.94 -10.52 17.26
C ALA A 54 46.98 -10.27 18.72
N GLY A 55 48.18 -10.31 19.32
CA GLY A 55 48.45 -9.83 20.65
C GLY A 55 47.80 -10.62 21.81
N PHE A 56 47.10 -11.68 21.52
CA PHE A 56 46.36 -12.46 22.46
C PHE A 56 47.06 -13.80 22.77
N THR A 57 47.35 -14.07 24.02
CA THR A 57 47.98 -15.31 24.47
C THR A 57 47.04 -16.08 25.38
N GLY A 58 46.09 -16.79 24.77
CA GLY A 58 45.19 -17.68 25.51
C GLY A 58 45.16 -19.06 24.88
N SER A 59 45.06 -20.10 25.70
CA SER A 59 45.06 -21.48 25.23
C SER A 59 43.84 -21.90 24.39
N TRP A 60 42.92 -20.99 24.15
CA TRP A 60 41.63 -21.29 23.49
C TRP A 60 41.28 -20.35 22.33
N ALA A 61 42.13 -19.48 21.96
CA ALA A 61 41.86 -18.53 20.93
C ALA A 61 42.59 -18.97 19.64
N ALA A 62 42.06 -19.94 18.96
CA ALA A 62 42.43 -20.17 17.58
C ALA A 62 41.52 -19.33 16.66
N PRO A 63 42.06 -18.53 15.74
CA PRO A 63 41.24 -17.97 14.69
C PRO A 63 40.77 -19.12 13.79
N GLU A 64 39.48 -19.36 13.76
CA GLU A 64 38.87 -20.32 12.86
C GLU A 64 38.20 -19.60 11.70
N VAL A 65 38.49 -20.05 10.49
CA VAL A 65 37.70 -19.67 9.30
C VAL A 65 36.77 -20.83 9.03
N ASP A 66 35.55 -20.73 9.54
CA ASP A 66 34.57 -21.78 9.34
C ASP A 66 33.85 -21.62 8.00
N THR A 67 34.06 -22.59 7.11
CA THR A 67 33.43 -22.63 5.80
C THR A 67 32.27 -23.65 5.72
N LYS A 68 31.97 -24.37 6.79
CA LYS A 68 31.11 -25.56 6.76
C LYS A 68 29.69 -25.34 7.24
N ASP A 69 29.49 -24.35 8.07
CA ASP A 69 28.16 -24.04 8.64
C ASP A 69 27.71 -22.68 8.08
N GLY A 70 26.64 -22.60 7.38
CA GLY A 70 26.15 -21.37 6.75
C GLY A 70 26.01 -20.15 7.66
N ARG A 71 26.15 -20.29 8.99
CA ARG A 71 26.18 -19.17 9.95
C ARG A 71 27.57 -18.58 10.12
N HIS A 72 28.63 -19.37 9.92
CA HIS A 72 30.02 -19.02 10.17
C HIS A 72 30.86 -19.00 8.90
N SER A 73 30.30 -19.31 7.75
CA SER A 73 31.00 -19.39 6.46
C SER A 73 31.73 -18.09 6.14
N GLY A 74 33.05 -18.17 6.00
CA GLY A 74 33.89 -17.04 5.71
C GLY A 74 34.19 -16.11 6.89
N MET A 75 33.76 -16.44 8.12
CA MET A 75 34.04 -15.65 9.30
C MET A 75 35.30 -16.11 10.02
N ALA A 76 36.13 -15.16 10.44
CA ALA A 76 37.17 -15.43 11.41
C ALA A 76 36.56 -15.37 12.82
N GLU A 77 36.93 -16.33 13.68
CA GLU A 77 36.32 -16.48 14.99
C GLU A 77 37.36 -16.65 16.09
N VAL A 78 37.13 -16.02 17.23
CA VAL A 78 37.84 -16.24 18.49
C VAL A 78 36.85 -16.49 19.60
N TYR A 79 36.90 -17.66 20.19
CA TYR A 79 36.04 -18.00 21.34
C TYR A 79 36.79 -18.80 22.42
N GLY A 80 36.25 -18.85 23.60
CA GLY A 80 36.82 -19.63 24.67
C GLY A 80 36.02 -19.54 25.97
N GLU A 81 36.16 -20.59 26.79
CA GLU A 81 35.47 -20.72 28.07
C GLU A 81 36.31 -20.30 29.28
N GLY A 82 37.57 -19.93 29.06
CA GLY A 82 38.48 -19.59 30.13
C GLY A 82 38.64 -18.11 30.38
N ASP A 83 39.07 -17.75 31.59
CA ASP A 83 39.37 -16.37 32.01
C ASP A 83 40.29 -15.64 31.02
N ALA A 84 41.15 -16.36 30.33
CA ALA A 84 42.08 -15.80 29.38
C ALA A 84 41.40 -15.13 28.20
N VAL A 85 40.29 -15.68 27.68
CA VAL A 85 39.51 -15.08 26.60
C VAL A 85 38.60 -13.97 27.13
N ILE A 86 37.97 -14.21 28.27
CA ILE A 86 37.01 -13.28 28.85
C ILE A 86 37.65 -11.99 29.26
N ASN A 87 38.82 -12.10 29.96
CA ASN A 87 39.54 -10.96 30.48
C ASN A 87 40.55 -10.37 29.51
N ALA A 88 40.69 -10.95 28.30
CA ALA A 88 41.56 -10.40 27.28
C ALA A 88 41.11 -8.99 26.88
N THR A 89 42.09 -8.14 26.60
CA THR A 89 41.91 -6.79 26.04
C THR A 89 42.93 -6.57 24.93
N GLY A 90 42.67 -5.58 24.08
CA GLY A 90 43.48 -5.32 22.89
C GLY A 90 42.92 -6.00 21.64
N VAL A 91 43.74 -6.10 20.60
CA VAL A 91 43.37 -6.70 19.34
C VAL A 91 43.23 -8.21 19.48
N LEU A 92 42.10 -8.76 19.07
CA LEU A 92 41.83 -10.21 19.08
C LEU A 92 42.06 -10.84 17.71
N LEU A 93 41.44 -10.24 16.67
CA LEU A 93 41.53 -10.68 15.30
C LEU A 93 41.96 -9.53 14.42
N GLN A 94 42.88 -9.77 13.51
CA GLN A 94 43.30 -8.80 12.51
C GLN A 94 43.62 -9.43 11.19
N GLN A 95 43.56 -8.63 10.14
CA GLN A 95 44.08 -8.92 8.84
C GLN A 95 44.85 -7.72 8.30
N THR A 96 45.96 -7.96 7.64
CA THR A 96 46.70 -6.95 6.89
C THR A 96 46.47 -7.17 5.39
N ILE A 97 45.99 -6.14 4.74
CA ILE A 97 45.76 -6.09 3.29
C ILE A 97 46.81 -5.18 2.72
N GLU A 98 47.57 -5.68 1.74
CA GLU A 98 48.65 -4.95 1.11
C GLU A 98 48.35 -4.69 -0.37
N GLY A 99 48.98 -3.68 -0.93
CA GLY A 99 48.88 -3.35 -2.37
C GLY A 99 47.63 -2.57 -2.72
N LEU A 100 46.97 -1.96 -1.73
CA LEU A 100 45.85 -1.04 -1.92
C LEU A 100 46.38 0.30 -2.47
N GLN A 101 45.54 1.02 -3.22
CA GLN A 101 45.85 2.39 -3.60
C GLN A 101 45.73 3.32 -2.40
N PRO A 102 46.61 4.35 -2.25
CA PRO A 102 46.42 5.38 -1.25
C PRO A 102 45.07 6.09 -1.45
N GLY A 103 44.34 6.31 -0.33
CA GLY A 103 43.03 6.97 -0.40
C GLY A 103 42.12 6.62 0.74
N LYS A 104 40.90 7.08 0.62
CA LYS A 104 39.82 6.78 1.57
C LYS A 104 39.08 5.52 1.15
N TYR A 105 38.72 4.70 2.11
CA TYR A 105 37.99 3.46 1.91
C TYR A 105 36.76 3.41 2.79
N THR A 106 35.68 2.90 2.24
CA THR A 106 34.53 2.45 3.05
C THR A 106 34.76 0.99 3.42
N VAL A 107 34.60 0.69 4.70
CA VAL A 107 34.81 -0.64 5.27
C VAL A 107 33.48 -1.11 5.86
N ASP A 108 32.88 -2.13 5.28
CA ASP A 108 31.70 -2.81 5.77
C ASP A 108 32.11 -4.16 6.36
N LEU A 109 31.83 -4.37 7.65
CA LEU A 109 32.17 -5.61 8.35
C LEU A 109 30.92 -6.22 8.99
N TYR A 110 30.74 -7.54 8.80
CA TYR A 110 29.92 -8.33 9.69
C TYR A 110 30.73 -8.63 10.95
N ALA A 111 30.21 -8.34 12.13
CA ALA A 111 30.91 -8.63 13.36
C ALA A 111 29.93 -8.88 14.54
N ASN A 112 30.38 -9.70 15.48
CA ASN A 112 29.74 -9.89 16.76
C ASN A 112 30.77 -9.92 17.88
N ALA A 113 30.37 -9.43 19.03
CA ALA A 113 30.98 -9.71 20.32
C ALA A 113 29.88 -10.21 21.26
N MET A 114 30.04 -11.41 21.79
CA MET A 114 28.98 -12.05 22.57
C MET A 114 29.51 -12.64 23.87
N TYR A 115 28.65 -12.81 24.86
CA TYR A 115 28.91 -13.55 26.04
C TYR A 115 27.88 -14.64 26.30
N THR A 116 28.31 -15.75 26.87
CA THR A 116 27.47 -16.90 27.19
C THR A 116 27.36 -17.05 28.71
N PRO A 117 26.19 -16.77 29.33
CA PRO A 117 26.02 -16.76 30.78
C PRO A 117 26.33 -18.09 31.45
N ASP A 118 26.09 -19.21 30.78
CA ASP A 118 26.14 -20.57 31.34
C ASP A 118 27.58 -21.05 31.60
N ARG A 119 28.59 -20.23 31.31
CA ARG A 119 30.03 -20.61 31.40
C ARG A 119 30.86 -19.80 32.39
N GLY A 120 30.22 -19.32 33.44
CA GLY A 120 30.93 -18.69 34.57
C GLY A 120 31.24 -17.20 34.39
N PHE A 121 30.51 -16.54 33.46
CA PHE A 121 30.71 -15.12 33.14
C PHE A 121 29.97 -14.20 34.05
N ASN A 122 30.55 -13.02 34.15
CA ASN A 122 30.03 -11.92 34.92
C ASN A 122 28.55 -11.71 34.63
N SER A 123 27.70 -12.14 35.57
CA SER A 123 26.25 -11.98 35.51
C SER A 123 25.82 -10.51 35.51
N ASP A 124 26.77 -9.60 35.73
CA ASP A 124 26.56 -8.17 35.87
C ASP A 124 26.75 -7.40 34.56
N MET A 125 27.05 -8.08 33.43
CA MET A 125 27.08 -7.44 32.11
C MET A 125 25.67 -7.14 31.62
N GLU A 126 25.40 -5.88 31.38
CA GLU A 126 24.14 -5.44 30.76
C GLU A 126 23.93 -6.08 29.39
N ASP A 127 22.70 -6.35 29.04
CA ASP A 127 22.32 -7.02 27.78
C ASP A 127 22.67 -6.24 26.51
N ASN A 128 23.41 -5.14 26.55
CA ASN A 128 23.91 -4.39 25.40
C ASN A 128 25.06 -3.48 25.83
N ALA A 129 26.22 -4.04 26.09
CA ALA A 129 27.39 -3.25 26.48
C ALA A 129 28.07 -2.63 25.23
N GLU A 130 28.15 -1.31 25.17
CA GLU A 130 28.63 -0.55 24.01
C GLU A 130 30.14 -0.25 24.04
N ASP A 131 30.80 -0.42 25.16
CA ASP A 131 32.19 -0.03 25.34
C ASP A 131 33.17 -1.22 25.58
N VAL A 132 32.72 -2.42 25.23
CA VAL A 132 33.48 -3.66 25.46
C VAL A 132 34.33 -4.05 24.27
N ALA A 133 33.75 -4.07 23.09
CA ALA A 133 34.39 -4.52 21.85
C ALA A 133 34.37 -3.43 20.78
N TYR A 134 35.36 -3.48 19.92
CA TYR A 134 35.49 -2.52 18.83
C TYR A 134 35.98 -3.17 17.52
N LEU A 135 35.57 -2.57 16.41
CA LEU A 135 36.19 -2.79 15.11
C LEU A 135 37.20 -1.68 14.84
N PHE A 136 38.22 -2.00 14.08
CA PHE A 136 39.20 -1.01 13.65
C PHE A 136 39.65 -1.21 12.21
N ALA A 137 40.08 -0.12 11.58
CA ALA A 137 40.78 -0.12 10.30
C ALA A 137 41.81 1.01 10.34
N ASN A 138 43.10 0.64 10.33
CA ASN A 138 44.21 1.52 10.63
C ASN A 138 43.96 2.31 11.92
N ASP A 139 43.97 3.64 11.88
CA ASP A 139 43.79 4.52 13.05
C ASP A 139 42.31 4.73 13.42
N LYS A 140 41.36 4.24 12.61
CA LYS A 140 39.94 4.36 12.90
C LYS A 140 39.45 3.23 13.76
N LYS A 141 38.58 3.59 14.71
CA LYS A 141 38.01 2.65 15.66
C LYS A 141 36.54 2.99 15.90
N ILE A 142 35.68 1.97 15.87
CA ILE A 142 34.27 2.08 16.23
C ILE A 142 33.91 1.00 17.25
N PHE A 143 33.12 1.35 18.25
CA PHE A 143 32.59 0.38 19.18
C PHE A 143 31.40 -0.38 18.60
N ILE A 144 31.34 -1.66 18.93
CA ILE A 144 30.23 -2.53 18.58
C ILE A 144 29.51 -3.00 19.84
N VAL A 145 28.21 -3.25 19.72
CA VAL A 145 27.39 -3.68 20.85
C VAL A 145 27.68 -5.13 21.19
N ALA A 146 28.21 -5.37 22.37
CA ALA A 146 28.36 -6.72 22.92
C ALA A 146 27.01 -7.24 23.42
N LYS A 147 26.61 -8.44 22.97
CA LYS A 147 25.28 -9.03 23.22
C LYS A 147 25.37 -10.36 23.93
N ARG A 148 24.29 -10.72 24.63
CA ARG A 148 24.11 -12.06 25.19
C ARG A 148 23.90 -13.08 24.07
N ALA A 149 24.67 -14.18 24.08
CA ALA A 149 24.63 -15.20 23.05
C ALA A 149 23.40 -16.10 23.18
N ALA A 150 22.23 -15.64 22.84
CA ALA A 150 21.07 -16.53 22.81
C ALA A 150 20.08 -16.22 21.70
N THR A 151 20.25 -15.12 20.99
CA THR A 151 19.13 -14.58 20.21
C THR A 151 19.45 -14.07 18.81
N THR A 152 20.69 -14.08 18.36
CA THR A 152 21.02 -13.50 17.05
C THR A 152 21.38 -14.53 16.00
N THR A 153 20.49 -14.68 15.03
CA THR A 153 20.71 -15.51 13.82
C THR A 153 21.39 -14.75 12.68
N LYS A 154 21.65 -13.45 12.84
CA LYS A 154 22.31 -12.60 11.84
C LYS A 154 23.33 -11.69 12.50
N ASN A 155 24.53 -11.63 11.89
CA ASN A 155 25.55 -10.69 12.29
C ASN A 155 25.18 -9.28 11.82
N PRO A 156 25.22 -8.26 12.68
CA PRO A 156 25.04 -6.89 12.24
C PRO A 156 26.18 -6.44 11.33
N VAL A 157 25.88 -5.50 10.45
CA VAL A 157 26.84 -4.82 9.60
C VAL A 157 27.24 -3.52 10.27
N TYR A 158 28.55 -3.26 10.29
CA TYR A 158 29.13 -2.00 10.74
C TYR A 158 29.88 -1.37 9.60
N SER A 159 29.57 -0.11 9.31
CA SER A 159 30.15 0.67 8.23
C SER A 159 30.94 1.85 8.79
N PHE A 160 32.17 2.05 8.32
CA PHE A 160 32.99 3.20 8.67
C PHE A 160 34.04 3.49 7.60
N GLU A 161 34.64 4.67 7.65
CA GLU A 161 35.70 5.07 6.73
C GLU A 161 37.08 4.83 7.34
N ALA A 162 38.02 4.38 6.51
CA ALA A 162 39.43 4.24 6.84
C ALA A 162 40.30 4.92 5.76
N GLU A 163 41.49 5.34 6.16
CA GLU A 163 42.46 5.94 5.26
C GLU A 163 43.65 4.99 5.06
N VAL A 164 44.04 4.77 3.80
CA VAL A 164 45.22 4.03 3.40
C VAL A 164 46.27 5.03 2.91
N GLY A 165 47.44 4.96 3.53
CA GLY A 165 48.56 5.81 3.19
C GLY A 165 49.32 5.35 1.94
N GLU A 166 50.43 6.02 1.62
CA GLU A 166 51.31 5.72 0.48
C GLU A 166 51.95 4.32 0.54
N ASP A 167 51.95 3.68 1.72
CA ASP A 167 52.42 2.31 1.90
C ASP A 167 51.44 1.25 1.35
N GLY A 168 50.24 1.66 1.02
CA GLY A 168 49.19 0.76 0.47
C GLY A 168 48.72 -0.32 1.46
N ILE A 169 48.85 -0.06 2.76
CA ILE A 169 48.50 -1.04 3.81
C ILE A 169 47.26 -0.65 4.56
N LEU A 170 46.34 -1.60 4.67
CA LEU A 170 45.18 -1.52 5.55
C LEU A 170 45.21 -2.66 6.55
N VAL A 171 45.27 -2.32 7.83
CA VAL A 171 45.11 -3.29 8.93
C VAL A 171 43.74 -3.12 9.55
N LEU A 172 42.92 -4.14 9.43
CA LEU A 172 41.57 -4.13 10.00
C LEU A 172 41.34 -5.31 10.95
N GLY A 173 40.38 -5.15 11.86
CA GLY A 173 40.14 -6.23 12.80
C GLY A 173 39.12 -5.92 13.88
N LEU A 174 39.09 -6.81 14.87
CA LEU A 174 38.23 -6.75 16.06
C LEU A 174 39.09 -6.82 17.30
N GLY A 175 38.78 -5.97 18.26
CA GLY A 175 39.47 -5.95 19.57
C GLY A 175 38.50 -5.71 20.73
N LYS A 176 39.07 -5.71 21.92
CA LYS A 176 38.34 -5.44 23.19
C LYS A 176 39.04 -4.39 24.02
N GLU A 177 38.24 -3.50 24.59
CA GLU A 177 38.69 -2.56 25.63
C GLU A 177 38.58 -3.15 27.03
N LYS A 178 37.56 -3.98 27.25
CA LYS A 178 37.25 -4.55 28.56
C LYS A 178 36.99 -6.05 28.44
N GLY A 179 37.15 -6.73 29.54
CA GLY A 179 36.72 -8.12 29.72
C GLY A 179 35.19 -8.24 29.63
N GLY A 180 34.70 -9.46 29.56
CA GLY A 180 33.27 -9.77 29.66
C GLY A 180 32.69 -10.52 28.46
N THR A 181 33.34 -10.57 27.30
CA THR A 181 32.88 -11.34 26.14
C THR A 181 33.80 -12.53 25.86
N ASN A 182 33.22 -13.62 25.40
CA ASN A 182 33.92 -14.89 25.19
C ASN A 182 33.79 -15.45 23.74
N TRP A 183 33.00 -14.82 22.92
CA TRP A 183 32.82 -15.23 21.53
C TRP A 183 32.81 -14.00 20.61
N HIS A 184 33.69 -14.00 19.63
CA HIS A 184 33.91 -12.88 18.73
C HIS A 184 34.07 -13.40 17.34
N ASN A 185 33.38 -12.80 16.38
CA ASN A 185 33.57 -13.13 14.97
C ASN A 185 33.56 -11.86 14.12
N ILE A 186 34.26 -11.96 12.98
CA ILE A 186 34.40 -10.88 12.02
C ILE A 186 34.50 -11.44 10.60
N GLN A 187 33.84 -10.77 9.67
CA GLN A 187 33.93 -11.03 8.23
C GLN A 187 33.83 -9.71 7.49
N ILE A 188 34.62 -9.56 6.44
CA ILE A 188 34.42 -8.44 5.52
C ILE A 188 33.14 -8.67 4.71
N LYS A 189 32.33 -7.63 4.63
CA LYS A 189 31.19 -7.59 3.72
C LYS A 189 31.56 -6.88 2.43
N GLU A 190 32.21 -5.71 2.57
CA GLU A 190 32.61 -4.89 1.45
C GLU A 190 33.79 -4.01 1.84
N LEU A 191 34.77 -3.88 0.94
CA LEU A 191 35.83 -2.91 1.01
C LEU A 191 35.84 -2.14 -0.31
N ALA A 192 35.60 -0.83 -0.26
CA ALA A 192 35.53 -0.02 -1.47
C ALA A 192 36.40 1.23 -1.36
N LEU A 193 37.23 1.48 -2.38
CA LEU A 193 38.00 2.70 -2.53
C LEU A 193 37.10 3.84 -2.99
N GLN A 194 37.13 4.95 -2.26
CA GLN A 194 36.50 6.19 -2.68
C GLN A 194 37.34 6.85 -3.79
N VAL A 195 36.76 6.96 -4.98
CA VAL A 195 37.36 7.64 -6.11
C VAL A 195 36.67 8.98 -6.34
N VAL A 196 37.46 10.06 -6.30
CA VAL A 196 36.96 11.40 -6.60
C VAL A 196 37.21 11.68 -8.07
N ASN A 197 36.15 11.75 -8.84
CA ASN A 197 36.17 12.11 -10.25
C ASN A 197 35.68 13.54 -10.42
N THR A 198 36.18 14.22 -11.42
CA THR A 198 35.64 15.54 -11.83
C THR A 198 35.01 15.43 -13.20
N ARG A 199 33.82 15.97 -13.36
CA ARG A 199 33.13 16.02 -14.66
C ARG A 199 32.32 17.31 -14.84
N PRO A 200 32.00 17.68 -16.09
CA PRO A 200 31.09 18.81 -16.33
C PRO A 200 29.74 18.64 -15.65
N MET A 201 29.25 19.66 -15.02
CA MET A 201 27.93 19.65 -14.36
C MET A 201 26.80 19.37 -15.35
N SER A 202 26.92 19.86 -16.58
CA SER A 202 25.94 19.61 -17.65
C SER A 202 25.78 18.13 -17.97
N GLU A 203 26.86 17.35 -17.92
CA GLU A 203 26.82 15.89 -18.14
C GLU A 203 26.05 15.19 -17.01
N ALA A 204 26.30 15.59 -15.75
CA ALA A 204 25.61 15.02 -14.62
C ALA A 204 24.09 15.26 -14.68
N TYR A 205 23.65 16.44 -15.12
CA TYR A 205 22.22 16.71 -15.35
C TYR A 205 21.66 15.94 -16.55
N ALA A 206 22.46 15.78 -17.62
CA ALA A 206 22.02 15.04 -18.80
C ALA A 206 21.77 13.56 -18.51
N GLU A 207 22.52 12.96 -17.60
CA GLU A 207 22.31 11.56 -17.16
C GLU A 207 20.97 11.36 -16.42
N LEU A 208 20.45 12.39 -15.76
CA LEU A 208 19.16 12.31 -15.07
C LEU A 208 17.97 12.48 -16.02
N GLN A 209 18.18 13.01 -17.24
CA GLN A 209 17.08 13.30 -18.17
C GLN A 209 16.22 12.09 -18.53
N PRO A 210 16.78 10.88 -18.80
CA PRO A 210 15.95 9.71 -19.08
C PRO A 210 15.01 9.32 -17.92
N GLU A 211 15.46 9.50 -16.68
CA GLU A 211 14.64 9.23 -15.51
C GLU A 211 13.53 10.29 -15.34
N ILE A 212 13.87 11.57 -15.55
CA ILE A 212 12.90 12.67 -15.56
C ILE A 212 11.80 12.39 -16.58
N ASP A 213 12.21 12.01 -17.82
CA ASP A 213 11.28 11.72 -18.89
C ASP A 213 10.39 10.50 -18.56
N ALA A 214 10.97 9.47 -17.95
CA ALA A 214 10.23 8.28 -17.54
C ALA A 214 9.20 8.53 -16.43
N LEU A 215 9.46 9.52 -15.56
CA LEU A 215 8.56 9.92 -14.48
C LEU A 215 7.52 10.95 -14.92
N SER A 216 7.73 11.57 -16.08
CA SER A 216 6.81 12.56 -16.63
C SER A 216 5.43 11.94 -16.86
N GLY A 217 4.40 12.54 -16.27
CA GLY A 217 3.01 12.05 -16.37
C GLY A 217 2.67 10.83 -15.53
N LYS A 218 3.59 10.30 -14.75
CA LYS A 218 3.29 9.24 -13.80
C LYS A 218 2.46 9.75 -12.62
N ALA A 219 1.52 8.93 -12.15
CA ALA A 219 0.83 9.17 -10.89
C ALA A 219 1.79 8.92 -9.73
N MET A 220 1.78 9.79 -8.73
CA MET A 220 2.61 9.72 -7.53
C MET A 220 2.01 10.62 -6.44
N PRO A 221 2.49 10.57 -5.18
CA PRO A 221 2.08 11.50 -4.14
C PRO A 221 2.25 12.97 -4.56
N ALA A 222 1.28 13.81 -4.24
CA ALA A 222 1.26 15.21 -4.70
C ALA A 222 2.41 16.06 -4.15
N ASP A 223 2.83 15.79 -2.92
CA ASP A 223 3.99 16.43 -2.29
C ASP A 223 5.30 16.04 -2.97
N VAL A 224 5.46 14.77 -3.33
CA VAL A 224 6.61 14.25 -4.07
C VAL A 224 6.67 14.86 -5.48
N LYS A 225 5.54 14.92 -6.16
CA LYS A 225 5.43 15.56 -7.47
C LYS A 225 5.80 17.03 -7.39
N THR A 226 5.28 17.76 -6.41
CA THR A 226 5.58 19.18 -6.19
C THR A 226 7.06 19.37 -5.88
N LEU A 227 7.67 18.51 -5.05
CA LEU A 227 9.09 18.58 -4.75
C LEU A 227 9.94 18.41 -6.01
N LEU A 228 9.63 17.43 -6.84
CA LEU A 228 10.34 17.21 -8.11
C LEU A 228 10.20 18.42 -9.05
N GLU A 229 8.99 18.94 -9.23
CA GLU A 229 8.72 20.11 -10.09
C GLU A 229 9.46 21.37 -9.61
N LEU A 230 9.48 21.62 -8.30
CA LEU A 230 10.22 22.75 -7.71
C LEU A 230 11.72 22.58 -7.90
N THR A 231 12.27 21.39 -7.66
CA THR A 231 13.70 21.12 -7.82
C THR A 231 14.14 21.25 -9.28
N LEU A 232 13.31 20.82 -10.23
CA LEU A 232 13.56 20.98 -11.66
C LEU A 232 13.53 22.44 -12.13
N ALA A 233 12.79 23.30 -11.43
CA ALA A 233 12.70 24.73 -11.75
C ALA A 233 13.86 25.55 -11.19
N GLU A 234 14.62 25.03 -10.22
CA GLU A 234 15.79 25.71 -9.65
C GLU A 234 16.94 25.78 -10.63
N PRO A 235 17.80 26.82 -10.54
CA PRO A 235 19.02 26.92 -11.35
C PRO A 235 19.94 25.71 -11.13
N LYS A 236 20.61 25.29 -12.19
CA LYS A 236 21.60 24.23 -12.12
C LYS A 236 22.76 24.61 -11.20
N SER A 237 23.03 23.80 -10.19
CA SER A 237 24.14 23.91 -9.24
C SER A 237 24.45 22.52 -8.68
N GLU A 238 25.58 22.37 -8.03
CA GLU A 238 25.94 21.12 -7.35
C GLU A 238 24.93 20.77 -6.25
N GLU A 239 24.52 21.76 -5.44
CA GLU A 239 23.50 21.58 -4.42
C GLU A 239 22.16 21.14 -5.02
N ASN A 240 21.73 21.78 -6.12
CA ASN A 240 20.49 21.40 -6.79
C ASN A 240 20.59 20.05 -7.48
N LEU A 241 21.76 19.65 -7.96
CA LEU A 241 21.97 18.31 -8.53
C LEU A 241 21.70 17.21 -7.49
N GLU A 242 22.22 17.37 -6.27
CA GLU A 242 21.99 16.42 -5.18
C GLU A 242 20.52 16.43 -4.73
N ALA A 243 19.92 17.60 -4.63
CA ALA A 243 18.48 17.74 -4.35
C ALA A 243 17.63 17.04 -5.43
N LEU A 244 18.01 17.18 -6.71
CA LEU A 244 17.31 16.54 -7.83
C LEU A 244 17.44 15.01 -7.80
N LYS A 245 18.61 14.47 -7.49
CA LYS A 245 18.78 13.02 -7.30
C LYS A 245 17.88 12.47 -6.22
N LEU A 246 17.77 13.17 -5.08
CA LEU A 246 16.87 12.79 -3.98
C LEU A 246 15.39 12.90 -4.38
N ALA A 247 15.01 13.97 -5.08
CA ALA A 247 13.63 14.15 -5.55
C ALA A 247 13.24 13.08 -6.58
N LEU A 248 14.14 12.72 -7.50
CA LEU A 248 13.93 11.64 -8.48
C LEU A 248 13.79 10.28 -7.80
N LYS A 249 14.62 9.99 -6.79
CA LYS A 249 14.48 8.77 -6.00
C LYS A 249 13.11 8.68 -5.34
N ALA A 250 12.67 9.74 -4.66
CA ALA A 250 11.34 9.79 -4.03
C ALA A 250 10.22 9.65 -5.07
N ALA A 251 10.35 10.32 -6.22
CA ALA A 251 9.38 10.25 -7.31
C ALA A 251 9.25 8.85 -7.91
N ARG A 252 10.37 8.14 -8.10
CA ARG A 252 10.38 6.75 -8.56
C ARG A 252 9.71 5.81 -7.56
N GLU A 253 10.04 5.92 -6.28
CA GLU A 253 9.42 5.12 -5.22
C GLU A 253 7.91 5.40 -5.11
N GLY A 254 7.52 6.68 -5.16
CA GLY A 254 6.13 7.10 -5.16
C GLY A 254 5.35 6.61 -6.38
N ALA A 255 5.93 6.73 -7.58
CA ALA A 255 5.31 6.24 -8.82
C ALA A 255 5.14 4.72 -8.82
N LEU A 256 6.13 3.96 -8.32
CA LEU A 256 6.03 2.52 -8.19
C LEU A 256 4.87 2.11 -7.27
N THR A 257 4.77 2.75 -6.11
CA THR A 257 3.67 2.52 -5.16
C THR A 257 2.30 2.81 -5.81
N TYR A 258 2.20 3.91 -6.57
CA TYR A 258 0.96 4.27 -7.26
C TYR A 258 0.63 3.33 -8.42
N ASP A 259 1.62 2.84 -9.16
CA ASP A 259 1.41 1.81 -10.19
C ASP A 259 0.89 0.50 -9.56
N GLU A 260 1.38 0.10 -8.38
CA GLU A 260 0.90 -1.08 -7.64
C GLU A 260 -0.55 -0.93 -7.18
N VAL A 261 -0.90 0.17 -6.52
CA VAL A 261 -2.28 0.39 -6.05
C VAL A 261 -3.27 0.57 -7.19
N LYS A 262 -2.81 1.10 -8.33
CA LYS A 262 -3.61 1.25 -9.53
C LYS A 262 -4.16 -0.08 -10.03
N VAL A 263 -3.41 -1.16 -9.91
CA VAL A 263 -3.87 -2.51 -10.29
C VAL A 263 -5.15 -2.88 -9.53
N THR A 264 -5.18 -2.63 -8.22
CA THR A 264 -6.38 -2.88 -7.41
C THR A 264 -7.54 -1.97 -7.79
N LEU A 265 -7.27 -0.68 -7.99
CA LEU A 265 -8.30 0.28 -8.40
C LEU A 265 -8.89 -0.06 -9.78
N ASP A 266 -8.06 -0.49 -10.74
CA ASP A 266 -8.53 -0.91 -12.06
C ASP A 266 -9.40 -2.20 -11.97
N ALA A 267 -9.04 -3.14 -11.11
CA ALA A 267 -9.85 -4.33 -10.85
C ALA A 267 -11.19 -3.98 -10.18
N MET A 268 -11.18 -3.08 -9.22
CA MET A 268 -12.41 -2.58 -8.59
C MET A 268 -13.28 -1.81 -9.59
N LYS A 269 -12.68 -1.01 -10.47
CA LYS A 269 -13.38 -0.34 -11.55
C LYS A 269 -14.11 -1.34 -12.48
N ALA A 270 -13.42 -2.41 -12.84
CA ALA A 270 -14.03 -3.47 -13.65
C ALA A 270 -15.26 -4.10 -12.97
N LEU A 271 -15.23 -4.26 -11.64
CA LEU A 271 -16.40 -4.72 -10.88
C LEU A 271 -17.54 -3.68 -10.89
N VAL A 272 -17.23 -2.39 -10.70
CA VAL A 272 -18.23 -1.31 -10.81
C VAL A 272 -18.88 -1.31 -12.17
N GLU A 273 -18.10 -1.47 -13.25
CA GLU A 273 -18.61 -1.48 -14.62
C GLU A 273 -19.42 -2.76 -14.98
N SER A 274 -19.16 -3.87 -14.29
CA SER A 274 -19.86 -5.13 -14.51
C SER A 274 -21.20 -5.24 -13.77
N THR A 275 -21.39 -4.49 -12.70
CA THR A 275 -22.66 -4.47 -11.95
C THR A 275 -23.56 -3.34 -12.43
N ASN A 276 -24.86 -3.62 -12.51
CA ASN A 276 -25.89 -2.62 -12.82
C ASN A 276 -26.64 -2.12 -11.58
N VAL A 277 -26.24 -2.66 -10.41
CA VAL A 277 -26.82 -2.28 -9.10
C VAL A 277 -25.71 -2.36 -8.05
N TYR A 278 -25.57 -1.34 -7.25
CA TYR A 278 -24.62 -1.30 -6.12
C TYR A 278 -25.18 -0.47 -4.98
N SER A 279 -24.72 -0.76 -3.77
CA SER A 279 -24.93 0.10 -2.61
C SER A 279 -24.00 1.31 -2.71
N GLU A 280 -24.56 2.52 -2.57
CA GLU A 280 -23.76 3.76 -2.51
C GLU A 280 -22.77 3.71 -1.35
N THR A 281 -23.17 3.15 -0.22
CA THR A 281 -22.28 2.97 0.93
C THR A 281 -21.10 2.06 0.60
N ALA A 282 -21.35 0.89 0.00
CA ALA A 282 -20.29 -0.03 -0.39
C ALA A 282 -19.38 0.58 -1.46
N LEU A 283 -19.96 1.24 -2.46
CA LEU A 283 -19.20 1.93 -3.49
C LEU A 283 -18.25 2.98 -2.88
N ASN A 284 -18.75 3.81 -2.00
CA ASN A 284 -17.95 4.85 -1.35
C ASN A 284 -16.89 4.25 -0.42
N GLU A 285 -17.22 3.23 0.36
CA GLU A 285 -16.30 2.59 1.30
C GLU A 285 -15.12 1.91 0.59
N TYR A 286 -15.38 1.22 -0.51
CA TYR A 286 -14.38 0.38 -1.17
C TYR A 286 -13.72 1.03 -2.38
N TYR A 287 -14.36 1.94 -3.09
CA TYR A 287 -13.88 2.45 -4.36
C TYR A 287 -13.78 3.98 -4.46
N THR A 288 -14.89 4.71 -4.39
CA THR A 288 -14.95 6.14 -4.75
C THR A 288 -13.92 6.99 -4.01
N LYS A 289 -13.83 6.86 -2.70
CA LYS A 289 -12.89 7.64 -1.87
C LYS A 289 -11.42 7.38 -2.23
N TYR A 290 -11.08 6.15 -2.65
CA TYR A 290 -9.70 5.81 -3.03
C TYR A 290 -9.34 6.36 -4.41
N VAL A 291 -10.28 6.35 -5.35
CA VAL A 291 -10.07 6.96 -6.67
C VAL A 291 -9.83 8.46 -6.53
N GLU A 292 -10.65 9.16 -5.76
CA GLU A 292 -10.49 10.60 -5.52
C GLU A 292 -9.12 10.91 -4.90
N LYS A 293 -8.70 10.16 -3.89
CA LYS A 293 -7.38 10.33 -3.25
C LYS A 293 -6.23 9.98 -4.21
N PHE A 294 -6.39 8.93 -5.01
CA PHE A 294 -5.39 8.52 -5.99
C PHE A 294 -5.18 9.60 -7.06
N GLU A 295 -6.25 10.12 -7.64
CA GLU A 295 -6.21 11.17 -8.64
C GLU A 295 -5.65 12.48 -8.08
N ALA A 296 -5.94 12.79 -6.82
CA ALA A 296 -5.41 13.94 -6.13
C ALA A 296 -3.96 13.77 -5.64
N GLY A 297 -3.40 12.56 -5.66
CA GLY A 297 -2.08 12.26 -5.09
C GLY A 297 -2.04 12.31 -3.56
N THR A 298 -3.18 12.07 -2.89
CA THR A 298 -3.34 12.23 -1.43
C THR A 298 -3.63 10.94 -0.69
N LEU A 299 -3.25 9.78 -1.29
CA LEU A 299 -3.31 8.51 -0.58
C LEU A 299 -2.39 8.54 0.64
N GLU A 300 -2.93 8.16 1.78
CA GLU A 300 -2.18 7.96 3.02
C GLU A 300 -1.61 6.54 3.07
N GLU A 301 -0.63 6.29 3.93
CA GLU A 301 -0.03 4.96 4.11
C GLU A 301 -1.09 3.88 4.41
N ALA A 302 -2.11 4.21 5.20
CA ALA A 302 -3.21 3.29 5.49
C ALA A 302 -4.05 2.96 4.24
N ASP A 303 -4.24 3.92 3.34
CA ASP A 303 -4.95 3.71 2.07
C ASP A 303 -4.14 2.82 1.14
N VAL A 304 -2.82 3.08 1.02
CA VAL A 304 -1.89 2.27 0.23
C VAL A 304 -1.88 0.83 0.72
N ASN A 305 -1.72 0.61 2.03
CA ASN A 305 -1.73 -0.72 2.63
C ASN A 305 -3.06 -1.46 2.40
N ALA A 306 -4.19 -0.75 2.45
CA ALA A 306 -5.49 -1.32 2.16
C ALA A 306 -5.63 -1.74 0.68
N LEU A 307 -5.09 -0.93 -0.25
CA LEU A 307 -5.17 -1.20 -1.70
C LEU A 307 -4.16 -2.24 -2.17
N GLN A 308 -3.05 -2.42 -1.47
CA GLN A 308 -2.10 -3.50 -1.73
C GLN A 308 -2.61 -4.87 -1.24
N ASN A 309 -3.71 -4.90 -0.47
CA ASN A 309 -4.32 -6.14 -0.04
C ASN A 309 -5.19 -6.72 -1.17
N PRO A 310 -4.87 -7.91 -1.75
CA PRO A 310 -5.66 -8.53 -2.81
C PRO A 310 -7.10 -8.85 -2.39
N ASP A 311 -7.36 -9.05 -1.10
CA ASP A 311 -8.71 -9.31 -0.57
C ASP A 311 -9.62 -8.07 -0.63
N LYS A 312 -9.07 -6.88 -0.86
CA LYS A 312 -9.85 -5.64 -0.95
C LYS A 312 -10.87 -5.70 -2.10
N VAL A 313 -10.45 -6.15 -3.27
CA VAL A 313 -11.34 -6.30 -4.44
C VAL A 313 -12.41 -7.35 -4.17
N THR A 314 -12.01 -8.51 -3.64
CA THR A 314 -12.92 -9.60 -3.29
C THR A 314 -13.90 -9.15 -2.21
N GLY A 315 -13.40 -8.52 -1.16
CA GLY A 315 -14.22 -8.02 -0.05
C GLY A 315 -15.27 -7.01 -0.50
N TRP A 316 -14.94 -6.11 -1.44
CA TRP A 316 -15.91 -5.20 -2.01
C TRP A 316 -16.98 -5.95 -2.81
N HIS A 317 -16.58 -6.87 -3.71
CA HIS A 317 -17.52 -7.65 -4.49
C HIS A 317 -18.48 -8.47 -3.62
N ASP A 318 -17.97 -9.03 -2.53
CA ASP A 318 -18.78 -9.80 -1.59
C ASP A 318 -19.70 -8.92 -0.73
N ALA A 319 -19.32 -7.67 -0.47
CA ALA A 319 -20.09 -6.73 0.32
C ALA A 319 -21.16 -5.97 -0.49
N ILE A 320 -21.26 -6.20 -1.81
CA ILE A 320 -22.30 -5.56 -2.63
C ILE A 320 -23.68 -5.90 -2.06
N SER A 321 -24.39 -4.87 -1.64
CA SER A 321 -25.79 -4.90 -1.28
C SER A 321 -26.49 -3.71 -1.91
N CYS A 322 -27.81 -3.76 -2.06
CA CYS A 322 -28.59 -2.65 -2.57
C CYS A 322 -29.64 -2.23 -1.58
N ASP A 323 -29.59 -0.99 -1.13
CA ASP A 323 -30.58 -0.39 -0.25
C ASP A 323 -31.77 0.21 -0.99
N GLU A 324 -31.58 0.54 -2.27
CA GLU A 324 -32.62 1.03 -3.17
C GLU A 324 -32.47 0.48 -4.55
N PHE A 325 -33.58 0.00 -5.16
CA PHE A 325 -33.56 -0.49 -6.52
C PHE A 325 -33.67 0.66 -7.52
N LEU A 326 -32.76 0.64 -8.48
CA LEU A 326 -32.88 1.49 -9.66
C LEU A 326 -34.05 1.00 -10.55
N LEU A 327 -34.87 1.93 -11.02
CA LEU A 327 -35.95 1.65 -11.96
C LEU A 327 -35.51 0.84 -13.18
N SER A 328 -34.29 1.08 -13.66
CA SER A 328 -33.73 0.48 -14.85
C SER A 328 -33.49 -1.03 -14.74
N VAL A 329 -33.45 -1.61 -13.54
CA VAL A 329 -33.22 -3.05 -13.39
C VAL A 329 -34.52 -3.88 -13.44
N TRP A 330 -35.66 -3.23 -13.37
CA TRP A 330 -36.95 -3.92 -13.50
C TRP A 330 -37.32 -4.12 -14.98
N ASP A 331 -37.59 -5.37 -15.33
CA ASP A 331 -38.07 -5.71 -16.62
C ASP A 331 -39.56 -5.31 -16.73
N THR A 332 -39.86 -4.32 -17.56
CA THR A 332 -41.20 -4.05 -17.97
C THR A 332 -41.61 -5.11 -18.98
N ASN A 333 -42.01 -6.30 -18.49
CA ASN A 333 -42.46 -7.39 -19.33
C ASN A 333 -43.48 -6.87 -20.32
N PRO A 334 -43.34 -7.13 -21.65
CA PRO A 334 -44.28 -6.69 -22.68
C PRO A 334 -45.73 -7.10 -22.45
N ASN A 335 -45.98 -8.08 -21.59
CA ASN A 335 -47.33 -8.43 -21.15
C ASN A 335 -47.93 -7.44 -20.12
N PHE A 336 -47.21 -6.43 -19.70
CA PHE A 336 -47.70 -5.35 -18.84
C PHE A 336 -48.26 -4.14 -19.59
N GLN A 337 -48.40 -4.19 -20.90
CA GLN A 337 -48.78 -3.03 -21.72
C GLN A 337 -50.15 -2.43 -21.38
N ASP A 338 -51.03 -3.16 -20.70
CA ASP A 338 -52.39 -2.73 -20.38
C ASP A 338 -52.63 -2.36 -18.93
N ALA A 339 -51.64 -2.38 -18.07
CA ALA A 339 -51.80 -2.02 -16.66
C ALA A 339 -50.77 -0.95 -16.27
N PRO A 340 -51.16 0.03 -15.50
CA PRO A 340 -50.25 1.06 -15.04
C PRO A 340 -49.25 0.47 -14.06
N TYR A 341 -48.16 0.01 -14.62
CA TYR A 341 -46.93 -0.18 -13.84
C TYR A 341 -46.23 1.17 -13.85
N TYR A 342 -46.29 1.85 -12.72
CA TYR A 342 -45.64 3.13 -12.54
C TYR A 342 -45.19 3.32 -11.10
N ILE A 343 -44.27 4.20 -10.94
CA ILE A 343 -43.88 4.69 -9.62
C ILE A 343 -44.91 5.72 -9.24
N ASN A 344 -45.58 5.48 -8.16
CA ASN A 344 -46.56 6.39 -7.59
C ASN A 344 -46.00 7.13 -6.36
N THR A 345 -46.29 8.41 -6.28
CA THR A 345 -45.91 9.29 -5.18
C THR A 345 -47.11 9.96 -4.51
N TRP A 346 -48.33 9.50 -4.82
CA TRP A 346 -49.51 10.22 -4.41
C TRP A 346 -49.92 10.08 -2.94
N SER A 347 -49.34 9.20 -2.19
CA SER A 347 -49.69 8.95 -0.79
C SER A 347 -49.00 9.90 0.18
N THR A 348 -49.21 11.20 0.03
CA THR A 348 -48.56 12.15 0.95
C THR A 348 -49.38 12.52 2.16
N GLU A 349 -50.70 12.31 2.16
CA GLU A 349 -51.55 12.65 3.27
C GLU A 349 -52.62 11.58 3.49
N GLY A 350 -52.51 10.87 4.63
CA GLY A 350 -53.60 10.10 5.14
C GLY A 350 -53.84 8.79 4.42
N ASP A 351 -52.83 7.93 4.33
CA ASP A 351 -53.11 6.51 4.35
C ASP A 351 -53.95 6.24 5.59
N ASN A 352 -55.26 6.26 5.42
CA ASN A 352 -56.23 5.96 6.46
C ASN A 352 -56.05 4.55 7.06
N ASP A 353 -55.07 3.80 6.55
CA ASP A 353 -54.72 2.48 6.96
C ASP A 353 -53.45 2.43 7.82
N GLY A 354 -52.82 3.57 8.13
CA GLY A 354 -51.61 3.62 8.96
C GLY A 354 -50.35 3.05 8.37
N SER A 355 -50.30 2.79 7.06
CA SER A 355 -49.18 2.05 6.41
C SER A 355 -47.94 2.88 6.13
N ASN A 356 -47.94 4.21 6.30
CA ASN A 356 -46.83 5.11 6.03
C ASN A 356 -46.15 4.88 4.65
N PHE A 357 -46.95 4.57 3.61
CA PHE A 357 -46.47 4.26 2.29
C PHE A 357 -46.19 5.55 1.46
N HIS A 358 -45.46 6.50 2.07
CA HIS A 358 -45.32 7.89 1.59
C HIS A 358 -44.18 8.15 0.61
N VAL A 359 -43.41 7.15 0.23
CA VAL A 359 -42.30 7.32 -0.70
C VAL A 359 -42.64 6.69 -2.04
N PRO A 360 -41.88 6.95 -3.11
CA PRO A 360 -42.08 6.30 -4.37
C PRO A 360 -42.21 4.79 -4.22
N PHE A 361 -43.22 4.20 -4.82
CA PHE A 361 -43.49 2.77 -4.79
C PHE A 361 -43.90 2.26 -6.16
N PHE A 362 -43.66 0.98 -6.39
CA PHE A 362 -44.12 0.28 -7.58
C PHE A 362 -45.57 -0.14 -7.37
N GLU A 363 -46.37 -0.03 -8.41
CA GLU A 363 -47.79 -0.31 -8.31
C GLU A 363 -48.29 -1.10 -9.54
N TYR A 364 -49.09 -2.13 -9.26
CA TYR A 364 -49.84 -2.87 -10.24
C TYR A 364 -51.26 -3.07 -9.75
N TRP A 365 -52.25 -2.61 -10.48
CA TRP A 365 -53.64 -2.63 -9.99
C TRP A 365 -54.66 -2.88 -11.11
N THR A 366 -55.85 -3.25 -10.75
CA THR A 366 -57.06 -3.34 -11.55
C THR A 366 -58.25 -2.79 -10.78
N GLN A 367 -59.44 -2.79 -11.42
CA GLN A 367 -60.64 -2.41 -10.72
C GLN A 367 -60.87 -3.32 -9.50
N ASP A 368 -61.36 -2.78 -8.41
CA ASP A 368 -61.54 -3.46 -7.13
C ASP A 368 -62.36 -4.76 -7.17
N THR A 369 -63.19 -4.91 -8.20
CA THR A 369 -64.04 -6.11 -8.42
C THR A 369 -63.31 -7.22 -9.20
N ASN A 370 -62.14 -6.93 -9.76
CA ASN A 370 -61.39 -7.84 -10.59
C ASN A 370 -60.17 -8.37 -9.89
N SER A 371 -59.66 -9.54 -10.29
CA SER A 371 -58.36 -10.03 -9.90
C SER A 371 -57.31 -9.51 -10.88
N LEU A 372 -56.09 -9.31 -10.40
CA LEU A 372 -54.93 -9.02 -11.24
C LEU A 372 -54.72 -10.15 -12.26
N GLY A 373 -54.32 -9.81 -13.46
CA GLY A 373 -53.92 -10.82 -14.46
C GLY A 373 -52.65 -11.58 -14.03
N GLU A 374 -52.51 -12.81 -14.52
CA GLU A 374 -51.28 -13.59 -14.33
C GLU A 374 -50.07 -12.86 -14.87
N ARG A 375 -49.02 -12.69 -14.06
CA ARG A 375 -47.81 -11.93 -14.44
C ARG A 375 -46.61 -12.23 -13.56
N THR A 376 -45.44 -11.99 -14.12
CA THR A 376 -44.20 -11.95 -13.38
C THR A 376 -43.47 -10.63 -13.65
N LEU A 377 -43.22 -9.88 -12.62
CA LEU A 377 -42.38 -8.69 -12.65
C LEU A 377 -40.99 -9.08 -12.17
N THR A 378 -39.97 -8.82 -12.98
CA THR A 378 -38.59 -9.26 -12.71
C THR A 378 -37.65 -8.07 -12.67
N ALA A 379 -36.86 -7.99 -11.61
CA ALA A 379 -35.63 -7.18 -11.57
C ALA A 379 -34.43 -8.10 -11.84
N THR A 380 -33.54 -7.67 -12.72
CA THR A 380 -32.32 -8.42 -13.04
C THR A 380 -31.09 -7.59 -12.72
N MET A 381 -30.28 -8.08 -11.79
CA MET A 381 -28.99 -7.49 -11.40
C MET A 381 -27.87 -8.35 -11.91
N THR A 382 -26.79 -7.70 -12.35
CA THR A 382 -25.57 -8.33 -12.90
C THR A 382 -24.35 -7.92 -12.08
N GLY A 383 -23.26 -8.66 -12.20
CA GLY A 383 -22.03 -8.40 -11.47
C GLY A 383 -22.13 -8.66 -9.98
N ILE A 384 -23.06 -9.53 -9.57
CA ILE A 384 -23.29 -9.88 -8.16
C ILE A 384 -22.40 -11.07 -7.80
N ALA A 385 -21.73 -11.00 -6.65
CA ALA A 385 -20.88 -12.09 -6.19
C ALA A 385 -21.68 -13.39 -6.01
N ALA A 386 -21.09 -14.51 -6.41
CA ALA A 386 -21.70 -15.82 -6.16
C ALA A 386 -21.89 -16.05 -4.65
N GLY A 387 -23.02 -16.63 -4.28
CA GLY A 387 -23.34 -16.90 -2.88
C GLY A 387 -24.83 -16.91 -2.59
N ASN A 388 -25.17 -17.01 -1.30
CA ASN A 388 -26.54 -16.98 -0.85
C ASN A 388 -26.95 -15.52 -0.53
N TYR A 389 -28.16 -15.20 -0.92
CA TYR A 389 -28.71 -13.85 -0.74
C TYR A 389 -30.08 -13.90 -0.06
N GLU A 390 -30.32 -12.91 0.77
CA GLU A 390 -31.66 -12.55 1.27
C GLU A 390 -32.13 -11.30 0.54
N VAL A 391 -33.34 -11.38 0.03
CA VAL A 391 -34.06 -10.28 -0.63
C VAL A 391 -35.23 -9.90 0.25
N THR A 392 -35.29 -8.65 0.67
CA THR A 392 -36.41 -8.12 1.46
C THR A 392 -37.19 -7.10 0.65
N ALA A 393 -38.48 -7.10 0.81
CA ALA A 393 -39.37 -6.11 0.20
C ALA A 393 -40.52 -5.74 1.16
N TRP A 394 -40.88 -4.47 1.18
CA TRP A 394 -42.10 -4.04 1.83
C TRP A 394 -43.20 -4.10 0.80
N VAL A 395 -44.22 -4.96 1.08
CA VAL A 395 -45.32 -5.27 0.12
C VAL A 395 -46.65 -4.98 0.74
N ARG A 396 -47.51 -4.29 -0.02
CA ARG A 396 -48.88 -4.05 0.30
C ARG A 396 -49.78 -4.60 -0.80
N VAL A 397 -50.77 -5.41 -0.42
CA VAL A 397 -51.74 -5.95 -1.35
C VAL A 397 -53.17 -5.59 -0.90
N ARG A 398 -54.09 -5.51 -1.85
CA ARG A 398 -55.50 -5.37 -1.61
C ARG A 398 -56.25 -6.55 -2.23
N ALA A 399 -57.06 -7.24 -1.40
CA ALA A 399 -57.95 -8.24 -1.92
C ALA A 399 -59.12 -7.58 -2.70
N LYS A 400 -59.62 -8.24 -3.73
CA LYS A 400 -60.76 -7.72 -4.48
C LYS A 400 -62.03 -7.66 -3.63
N ASN A 401 -62.91 -6.73 -3.98
CA ASN A 401 -64.20 -6.55 -3.28
C ASN A 401 -65.05 -7.81 -3.31
N GLY A 402 -65.73 -8.08 -2.16
CA GLY A 402 -66.57 -9.26 -2.02
C GLY A 402 -65.86 -10.54 -1.69
N TYR A 403 -64.54 -10.48 -1.43
CA TYR A 403 -63.74 -11.65 -1.01
C TYR A 403 -63.58 -11.63 0.50
N GLU A 404 -64.16 -12.62 1.20
CA GLU A 404 -64.05 -12.78 2.65
C GLU A 404 -62.78 -13.55 3.09
N ALA A 405 -62.11 -14.19 2.14
CA ALA A 405 -60.88 -14.96 2.40
C ALA A 405 -59.65 -14.05 2.48
N PRO A 406 -58.58 -14.46 3.20
CA PRO A 406 -57.28 -13.79 3.14
C PRO A 406 -56.80 -13.63 1.71
N ALA A 407 -56.01 -12.59 1.46
CA ALA A 407 -55.39 -12.36 0.18
C ALA A 407 -54.46 -13.53 -0.19
N TYR A 408 -54.43 -13.93 -1.48
CA TYR A 408 -53.59 -15.01 -1.97
C TYR A 408 -53.22 -14.83 -3.47
N GLY A 409 -52.20 -15.57 -3.91
CA GLY A 409 -51.83 -15.66 -5.31
C GLY A 409 -50.76 -14.69 -5.72
N ILE A 410 -49.99 -14.10 -4.80
CA ILE A 410 -48.77 -13.31 -5.10
C ILE A 410 -47.62 -13.85 -4.27
N SER A 411 -46.44 -13.99 -4.90
CA SER A 411 -45.23 -14.37 -4.21
C SER A 411 -44.01 -13.55 -4.64
N LEU A 412 -43.06 -13.43 -3.72
CA LEU A 412 -41.70 -12.91 -3.92
C LEU A 412 -40.75 -14.09 -4.05
N GLN A 413 -39.88 -14.07 -5.07
CA GLN A 413 -38.87 -15.11 -5.29
C GLN A 413 -37.54 -14.48 -5.67
N ALA A 414 -36.43 -15.03 -5.16
CA ALA A 414 -35.07 -14.69 -5.53
C ALA A 414 -34.43 -15.84 -6.32
N ASN A 415 -34.01 -15.61 -7.54
CA ASN A 415 -33.54 -16.65 -8.48
C ASN A 415 -34.53 -17.86 -8.53
N ASP A 416 -34.02 -19.05 -8.27
CA ASP A 416 -34.79 -20.30 -8.22
C ASP A 416 -35.06 -20.74 -6.77
N GLY A 417 -34.92 -19.81 -5.79
CA GLY A 417 -35.23 -20.07 -4.40
C GLY A 417 -36.74 -20.30 -4.15
N GLU A 418 -37.08 -20.61 -2.93
CA GLU A 418 -38.47 -20.80 -2.52
C GLU A 418 -39.27 -19.50 -2.70
N ALA A 419 -40.44 -19.60 -3.31
CA ALA A 419 -41.36 -18.48 -3.46
C ALA A 419 -42.11 -18.22 -2.14
N VAL A 420 -41.99 -16.98 -1.64
CA VAL A 420 -42.64 -16.54 -0.40
C VAL A 420 -43.97 -15.88 -0.70
N ASN A 421 -45.06 -16.38 -0.12
CA ASN A 421 -46.37 -15.77 -0.29
C ASN A 421 -46.44 -14.40 0.37
N VAL A 422 -46.51 -13.36 -0.44
CA VAL A 422 -46.54 -11.97 0.03
C VAL A 422 -47.97 -11.43 0.22
N ALA A 423 -48.99 -12.21 -0.13
CA ALA A 423 -50.37 -11.92 0.17
C ALA A 423 -50.77 -12.28 1.63
N ALA A 424 -49.89 -13.02 2.33
CA ALA A 424 -50.09 -13.46 3.72
C ALA A 424 -49.68 -12.39 4.75
N GLY A 425 -49.57 -11.13 4.38
CA GLY A 425 -49.26 -10.04 5.31
C GLY A 425 -50.33 -9.79 6.35
N THR A 426 -50.02 -8.93 7.30
CA THR A 426 -50.96 -8.52 8.37
C THR A 426 -52.06 -7.65 7.79
N GLN A 427 -53.31 -8.02 8.03
CA GLN A 427 -54.46 -7.22 7.65
C GLN A 427 -54.51 -5.90 8.42
N ILE A 428 -54.73 -4.80 7.71
CA ILE A 428 -54.80 -3.48 8.29
C ILE A 428 -56.25 -3.18 8.72
N GLY A 429 -56.49 -3.23 10.01
CA GLY A 429 -57.84 -2.97 10.57
C GLY A 429 -58.89 -3.94 10.04
N THR A 430 -60.04 -3.42 9.59
CA THR A 430 -61.12 -4.16 8.92
C THR A 430 -61.06 -4.00 7.40
N SER A 431 -59.99 -3.41 6.85
CA SER A 431 -59.80 -3.15 5.45
C SER A 431 -59.45 -4.42 4.68
N GLN A 432 -59.54 -4.38 3.37
CA GLN A 432 -59.05 -5.48 2.50
C GLN A 432 -57.54 -5.39 2.19
N PHE A 433 -56.85 -4.52 2.90
CA PHE A 433 -55.40 -4.34 2.72
C PHE A 433 -54.62 -5.21 3.69
N TYR A 434 -53.49 -5.74 3.17
CA TYR A 434 -52.54 -6.54 3.89
C TYR A 434 -51.13 -5.97 3.61
N LEU A 435 -50.38 -5.75 4.67
CA LEU A 435 -49.04 -5.13 4.58
C LEU A 435 -48.07 -5.90 5.45
N ASP A 436 -46.87 -6.17 4.94
CA ASP A 436 -45.74 -6.64 5.72
C ASP A 436 -44.42 -6.52 4.97
N THR A 437 -43.33 -6.82 5.67
CA THR A 437 -42.03 -7.00 5.08
C THR A 437 -41.76 -8.49 4.84
N PHE A 438 -41.44 -8.88 3.64
CA PHE A 438 -41.18 -10.26 3.22
C PHE A 438 -39.76 -10.46 2.85
N THR A 439 -39.22 -11.64 3.14
CA THR A 439 -37.85 -12.04 2.83
C THR A 439 -37.85 -13.32 2.02
N ALA A 440 -37.33 -13.26 0.80
CA ALA A 440 -37.07 -14.43 -0.05
C ALA A 440 -35.56 -14.72 -0.04
N LYS A 441 -35.21 -16.02 -0.17
CA LYS A 441 -33.83 -16.49 -0.22
C LYS A 441 -33.53 -17.04 -1.60
N GLY A 442 -32.33 -16.74 -2.13
CA GLY A 442 -31.88 -17.24 -3.40
C GLY A 442 -30.38 -17.40 -3.44
N THR A 443 -29.90 -18.15 -4.45
CA THR A 443 -28.45 -18.34 -4.66
C THR A 443 -28.07 -17.72 -5.97
N VAL A 444 -27.00 -16.92 -5.96
CA VAL A 444 -26.35 -16.40 -7.17
C VAL A 444 -25.24 -17.38 -7.56
N GLY A 445 -25.24 -17.81 -8.80
CA GLY A 445 -24.24 -18.68 -9.37
C GLY A 445 -23.00 -17.91 -9.88
N ALA A 446 -22.12 -18.64 -10.58
CA ALA A 446 -20.93 -18.06 -11.20
C ALA A 446 -21.23 -17.06 -12.34
N ASP A 447 -22.46 -17.02 -12.84
CA ASP A 447 -22.92 -16.06 -13.84
C ASP A 447 -23.12 -14.65 -13.25
N GLY A 448 -23.07 -14.51 -11.91
CA GLY A 448 -23.22 -13.24 -11.23
C GLY A 448 -24.59 -12.58 -11.40
N VAL A 449 -25.65 -13.35 -11.63
CA VAL A 449 -27.00 -12.83 -11.90
C VAL A 449 -27.93 -13.09 -10.71
N LEU A 450 -28.51 -12.03 -10.16
CA LEU A 450 -29.59 -12.10 -9.18
C LEU A 450 -30.88 -11.60 -9.85
N LYS A 451 -31.91 -12.46 -9.87
CA LYS A 451 -33.25 -12.10 -10.34
C LYS A 451 -34.22 -12.08 -9.16
N ILE A 452 -34.94 -10.98 -9.01
CA ILE A 452 -36.00 -10.83 -8.02
C ILE A 452 -37.33 -10.80 -8.78
N LYS A 453 -38.27 -11.64 -8.38
CA LYS A 453 -39.53 -11.81 -9.07
C LYS A 453 -40.70 -11.58 -8.13
N PHE A 454 -41.62 -10.72 -8.50
CA PHE A 454 -42.99 -10.74 -7.99
C PHE A 454 -43.87 -11.51 -8.95
N ILE A 455 -44.41 -12.64 -8.49
CA ILE A 455 -45.18 -13.58 -9.32
C ILE A 455 -46.63 -13.45 -8.92
N VAL A 456 -47.48 -12.98 -9.84
CA VAL A 456 -48.95 -12.94 -9.71
C VAL A 456 -49.46 -14.17 -10.42
N ALA A 457 -50.04 -15.11 -9.66
CA ALA A 457 -50.60 -16.34 -10.20
C ALA A 457 -51.92 -16.10 -10.96
N ALA A 458 -52.25 -16.98 -11.89
CA ALA A 458 -53.55 -16.92 -12.57
C ALA A 458 -54.73 -17.01 -11.61
N ASP A 459 -54.56 -17.85 -10.58
CA ASP A 459 -55.56 -17.91 -9.48
C ASP A 459 -55.09 -17.02 -8.35
N ASN A 460 -55.67 -15.80 -8.24
CA ASN A 460 -55.43 -14.85 -7.19
C ASN A 460 -56.75 -14.09 -6.89
N ASN A 461 -56.82 -13.51 -5.67
CA ASN A 461 -57.92 -12.64 -5.30
C ASN A 461 -57.49 -11.18 -5.07
N ILE A 462 -56.41 -10.76 -5.70
CA ILE A 462 -55.78 -9.46 -5.46
C ILE A 462 -56.22 -8.49 -6.57
N SER A 463 -56.68 -7.30 -6.17
CA SER A 463 -56.97 -6.19 -7.08
C SER A 463 -55.86 -5.16 -7.16
N TRP A 464 -54.94 -5.14 -6.18
CA TRP A 464 -53.84 -4.20 -6.12
C TRP A 464 -52.63 -4.80 -5.41
N LEU A 465 -51.46 -4.63 -6.05
CA LEU A 465 -50.13 -4.92 -5.53
C LEU A 465 -49.30 -3.65 -5.54
N SER A 466 -48.69 -3.32 -4.44
CA SER A 466 -47.64 -2.31 -4.38
C SER A 466 -46.46 -2.79 -3.52
N PHE A 467 -45.26 -2.34 -3.85
CA PHE A 467 -44.05 -2.69 -3.11
C PHE A 467 -43.00 -1.58 -3.19
N LYS A 468 -42.16 -1.52 -2.16
CA LYS A 468 -41.05 -0.58 -2.03
C LYS A 468 -39.93 -1.17 -1.17
N ASN A 469 -38.85 -0.41 -0.98
CA ASN A 469 -37.72 -0.78 -0.11
C ASN A 469 -37.22 -2.21 -0.42
N VAL A 470 -37.16 -2.55 -1.70
CA VAL A 470 -36.61 -3.83 -2.11
C VAL A 470 -35.10 -3.79 -1.95
N LYS A 471 -34.56 -4.68 -1.16
CA LYS A 471 -33.13 -4.76 -0.82
C LYS A 471 -32.63 -6.16 -1.03
N PHE A 472 -31.34 -6.30 -1.27
CA PHE A 472 -30.67 -7.59 -1.21
C PHE A 472 -29.37 -7.53 -0.42
N GLU A 473 -29.03 -8.62 0.23
CA GLU A 473 -27.84 -8.75 1.05
C GLU A 473 -27.28 -10.16 0.93
N LYS A 474 -25.95 -10.28 0.75
CA LYS A 474 -25.23 -11.56 0.79
C LYS A 474 -25.17 -12.09 2.22
N LYS A 475 -25.39 -13.42 2.39
CA LYS A 475 -25.36 -14.10 3.70
C LYS A 475 -24.26 -15.13 3.79
#